data_eff9630dabfd334d6153a82fe63d41cd
#
_entry.id   eff9630dabfd334d6153a82fe63d41cd
#
_cell.length_a   1.000
_cell.length_b   1.000
_cell.length_c   1.000
_cell.angle_alpha   90.00
_cell.angle_beta   90.00
_cell.angle_gamma   90.00
#
_symmetry.space_group_name_H-M   'P 1'
#
loop_
_entity.id
_entity.type
_entity.pdbx_description
1 polymer ?
#
loop_
_entity_poly.entity_id
_entity_poly.type
_entity_poly.pdbx_seq_one_letter_code
_entity_poly.pdbx_strand_id
1 'polypeptide(L)'
;MRKRIGLAMAAGLAAALAAHGAAAEKLKIGFLPGVVDPFYQVMQLGVEKAAKDLGAEVVTQIPPTWGVAVQTPILDSMVARGDLKYIIIAPTDKDQMVGPLKAATDAGIKIITVDTFLGDGDYAKGPVKFPISYIGSDNTEGGRIAARGLAKAIGGKGTVYINSTNPNVSSVEGREKGFKEEMAKDYPNIKVLGPDYNLDDPNKAAQQTAAALARNPDLAGVFGTNVFSAQGAGTAVVNAGLGGHVQVVAYDATKLAIELMDKGVVSLVLAQKPFDMGYLAVMFAQADSAGVTSLPRRVETGFAIIDKSNVKDPAIARFIYQVPGK
;
A
#
# COMPACT_ATOMS: atom_id res chain seq x y z
N MET A 1 -66.98 20.26 -53.74
CA MET A 1 -65.82 20.83 -52.99
C MET A 1 -65.43 19.84 -51.91
N ARG A 2 -64.41 19.04 -52.16
CA ARG A 2 -63.95 17.98 -51.24
C ARG A 2 -62.41 17.90 -51.32
N LYS A 3 -61.78 17.68 -50.16
CA LYS A 3 -60.45 17.15 -49.95
C LYS A 3 -59.28 18.14 -50.08
N ARG A 4 -58.78 18.57 -48.91
CA ARG A 4 -57.36 18.75 -48.61
C ARG A 4 -57.20 18.91 -47.10
N ILE A 5 -57.35 17.84 -46.33
CA ILE A 5 -56.87 17.69 -44.95
C ILE A 5 -56.27 16.29 -44.84
N GLY A 6 -54.97 16.18 -44.75
CA GLY A 6 -54.36 14.90 -44.54
C GLY A 6 -52.92 14.81 -45.01
N LEU A 7 -52.03 15.69 -44.55
CA LEU A 7 -50.58 15.46 -44.70
C LEU A 7 -49.76 16.36 -43.73
N ALA A 8 -50.10 16.37 -42.47
CA ALA A 8 -49.31 17.15 -41.48
C ALA A 8 -49.12 16.40 -40.16
N MET A 9 -49.34 15.07 -40.13
CA MET A 9 -49.15 14.31 -38.86
C MET A 9 -48.12 13.20 -38.88
N ALA A 10 -47.29 13.10 -39.94
CA ALA A 10 -46.28 12.05 -40.07
C ALA A 10 -44.83 12.56 -39.87
N ALA A 11 -44.59 13.87 -39.69
CA ALA A 11 -43.24 14.44 -39.54
C ALA A 11 -42.83 14.66 -38.07
N GLY A 12 -43.76 14.51 -37.12
CA GLY A 12 -43.48 14.78 -35.67
C GLY A 12 -42.97 13.61 -34.85
N LEU A 13 -43.03 12.36 -35.38
CA LEU A 13 -42.66 11.15 -34.60
C LEU A 13 -41.24 10.61 -34.89
N ALA A 14 -40.57 11.12 -35.89
CA ALA A 14 -39.19 10.69 -36.24
C ALA A 14 -38.07 11.50 -35.56
N ALA A 15 -38.40 12.62 -34.90
CA ALA A 15 -37.40 13.45 -34.20
C ALA A 15 -37.20 13.09 -32.72
N ALA A 16 -38.01 12.17 -32.15
CA ALA A 16 -37.92 11.79 -30.74
C ALA A 16 -37.09 10.54 -30.45
N LEU A 17 -36.54 9.85 -31.47
CA LEU A 17 -35.75 8.61 -31.34
C LEU A 17 -34.24 8.81 -31.56
N ALA A 18 -33.76 10.03 -31.74
CA ALA A 18 -32.33 10.35 -31.86
C ALA A 18 -31.73 10.92 -30.56
N ALA A 19 -32.36 10.70 -29.40
CA ALA A 19 -31.64 10.75 -28.12
C ALA A 19 -30.81 9.47 -28.01
N HIS A 20 -29.80 9.33 -28.88
CA HIS A 20 -28.71 8.41 -28.63
C HIS A 20 -28.15 8.81 -27.29
N GLY A 21 -28.34 7.95 -26.27
CA GLY A 21 -27.70 8.13 -24.98
C GLY A 21 -26.23 8.34 -25.24
N ALA A 22 -25.74 9.58 -25.08
CA ALA A 22 -24.32 9.83 -24.97
C ALA A 22 -23.84 8.85 -23.93
N ALA A 23 -23.06 7.86 -24.32
CA ALA A 23 -22.44 6.93 -23.36
C ALA A 23 -21.78 7.82 -22.33
N ALA A 24 -22.24 7.75 -21.08
CA ALA A 24 -21.68 8.58 -20.02
C ALA A 24 -20.16 8.44 -20.06
N GLU A 25 -19.46 9.56 -20.16
CA GLU A 25 -18.00 9.56 -20.23
C GLU A 25 -17.47 8.77 -19.02
N LYS A 26 -16.62 7.78 -19.29
CA LYS A 26 -16.08 6.93 -18.23
C LYS A 26 -15.27 7.77 -17.25
N LEU A 27 -15.44 7.51 -15.97
CA LEU A 27 -14.64 8.15 -14.93
C LEU A 27 -13.16 7.81 -15.15
N LYS A 28 -12.32 8.83 -15.32
CA LYS A 28 -10.87 8.65 -15.50
C LYS A 28 -10.14 8.89 -14.19
N ILE A 29 -9.38 7.90 -13.78
CA ILE A 29 -8.68 7.84 -12.50
C ILE A 29 -7.19 7.63 -12.76
N GLY A 30 -6.35 8.44 -12.14
CA GLY A 30 -4.90 8.21 -12.08
C GLY A 30 -4.57 7.25 -10.94
N PHE A 31 -3.67 6.30 -11.17
CA PHE A 31 -3.07 5.48 -10.12
C PHE A 31 -1.56 5.71 -10.08
N LEU A 32 -1.07 6.25 -8.96
CA LEU A 32 0.33 6.61 -8.72
C LEU A 32 0.83 5.93 -7.44
N PRO A 33 1.29 4.68 -7.51
CA PRO A 33 1.86 3.97 -6.36
C PRO A 33 3.22 4.55 -5.95
N GLY A 34 3.82 3.99 -4.88
CA GLY A 34 5.10 4.47 -4.33
C GLY A 34 6.31 4.06 -5.15
N VAL A 35 6.35 2.80 -5.60
CA VAL A 35 7.50 2.20 -6.31
C VAL A 35 7.08 0.91 -7.02
N VAL A 36 7.95 0.38 -7.87
CA VAL A 36 7.77 -0.94 -8.49
C VAL A 36 8.17 -2.04 -7.51
N ASP A 37 7.18 -2.71 -6.91
CA ASP A 37 7.37 -3.89 -6.07
C ASP A 37 6.16 -4.84 -6.13
N PRO A 38 6.23 -6.07 -5.57
CA PRO A 38 5.10 -7.00 -5.58
C PRO A 38 3.86 -6.49 -4.85
N PHE A 39 4.00 -5.67 -3.80
CA PHE A 39 2.89 -5.10 -3.06
C PHE A 39 2.06 -4.15 -3.93
N TYR A 40 2.70 -3.17 -4.58
CA TYR A 40 2.00 -2.24 -5.46
C TYR A 40 1.52 -2.88 -6.76
N GLN A 41 2.19 -3.93 -7.26
CA GLN A 41 1.70 -4.69 -8.40
C GLN A 41 0.40 -5.42 -8.09
N VAL A 42 0.25 -6.00 -6.89
CA VAL A 42 -1.01 -6.60 -6.44
C VAL A 42 -2.09 -5.52 -6.19
N MET A 43 -1.71 -4.33 -5.69
CA MET A 43 -2.63 -3.20 -5.56
C MET A 43 -3.15 -2.76 -6.93
N GLN A 44 -2.29 -2.69 -7.95
CA GLN A 44 -2.66 -2.38 -9.32
C GLN A 44 -3.71 -3.36 -9.84
N LEU A 45 -3.56 -4.67 -9.59
CA LEU A 45 -4.59 -5.66 -9.97
C LEU A 45 -5.95 -5.35 -9.35
N GLY A 46 -5.98 -4.89 -8.10
CA GLY A 46 -7.21 -4.44 -7.45
C GLY A 46 -7.83 -3.21 -8.11
N VAL A 47 -7.00 -2.22 -8.42
CA VAL A 47 -7.40 -1.00 -9.16
C VAL A 47 -7.99 -1.34 -10.53
N GLU A 48 -7.29 -2.16 -11.31
CA GLU A 48 -7.71 -2.58 -12.65
C GLU A 48 -9.01 -3.40 -12.62
N LYS A 49 -9.12 -4.31 -11.64
CA LYS A 49 -10.35 -5.12 -11.47
C LYS A 49 -11.55 -4.24 -11.12
N ALA A 50 -11.40 -3.31 -10.18
CA ALA A 50 -12.47 -2.39 -9.82
C ALA A 50 -12.85 -1.47 -10.98
N ALA A 51 -11.87 -0.94 -11.72
CA ALA A 51 -12.14 -0.12 -12.90
C ALA A 51 -12.96 -0.88 -13.96
N LYS A 52 -12.59 -2.14 -14.21
CA LYS A 52 -13.36 -3.01 -15.11
C LYS A 52 -14.78 -3.26 -14.62
N ASP A 53 -14.94 -3.59 -13.34
CA ASP A 53 -16.25 -3.90 -12.74
C ASP A 53 -17.19 -2.69 -12.71
N LEU A 54 -16.65 -1.49 -12.52
CA LEU A 54 -17.40 -0.25 -12.33
C LEU A 54 -17.44 0.64 -13.58
N GLY A 55 -16.81 0.21 -14.68
CA GLY A 55 -16.83 0.95 -15.94
C GLY A 55 -15.96 2.21 -15.92
N ALA A 56 -14.95 2.30 -15.06
CA ALA A 56 -13.98 3.39 -15.03
C ALA A 56 -12.79 3.12 -15.98
N GLU A 57 -11.99 4.16 -16.22
CA GLU A 57 -10.70 4.09 -16.93
C GLU A 57 -9.58 4.46 -15.97
N VAL A 58 -8.51 3.69 -15.94
CA VAL A 58 -7.37 3.95 -15.07
C VAL A 58 -6.11 4.21 -15.90
N VAL A 59 -5.38 5.27 -15.52
CA VAL A 59 -4.06 5.60 -16.03
C VAL A 59 -3.06 5.36 -14.92
N THR A 60 -2.24 4.31 -15.06
CA THR A 60 -1.22 3.95 -14.08
C THR A 60 0.14 4.50 -14.48
N GLN A 61 0.83 5.15 -13.55
CA GLN A 61 2.25 5.53 -13.67
C GLN A 61 2.97 5.12 -12.39
N ILE A 62 3.96 4.24 -12.51
CA ILE A 62 4.68 3.69 -11.35
C ILE A 62 6.08 4.30 -11.31
N PRO A 63 6.47 4.98 -10.19
CA PRO A 63 7.83 5.47 -10.01
C PRO A 63 8.85 4.33 -10.02
N PRO A 64 10.00 4.48 -10.66
CA PRO A 64 11.03 3.45 -10.66
C PRO A 64 11.71 3.30 -9.28
N THR A 65 11.76 4.36 -8.49
CA THR A 65 12.32 4.40 -7.14
C THR A 65 11.44 5.22 -6.22
N TRP A 66 11.54 4.96 -4.92
CA TRP A 66 10.82 5.72 -3.89
C TRP A 66 11.41 7.12 -3.72
N GLY A 67 10.57 8.15 -3.61
CA GLY A 67 10.99 9.49 -3.25
C GLY A 67 10.19 10.62 -3.88
N VAL A 68 10.13 11.74 -3.16
CA VAL A 68 9.37 12.95 -3.57
C VAL A 68 9.87 13.50 -4.89
N ALA A 69 11.20 13.56 -5.09
CA ALA A 69 11.80 14.08 -6.32
C ALA A 69 11.46 13.24 -7.57
N VAL A 70 11.11 11.97 -7.38
CA VAL A 70 10.68 11.07 -8.46
C VAL A 70 9.17 11.11 -8.65
N GLN A 71 8.40 11.12 -7.54
CA GLN A 71 6.94 11.05 -7.58
C GLN A 71 6.30 12.36 -8.03
N THR A 72 6.83 13.52 -7.61
CA THR A 72 6.23 14.83 -7.92
C THR A 72 6.16 15.11 -9.42
N PRO A 73 7.23 14.94 -10.24
CA PRO A 73 7.14 15.16 -11.68
C PRO A 73 6.12 14.24 -12.38
N ILE A 74 5.94 13.02 -11.88
CA ILE A 74 4.93 12.08 -12.39
C ILE A 74 3.53 12.61 -12.06
N LEU A 75 3.31 13.07 -10.81
CA LEU A 75 2.06 13.70 -10.40
C LEU A 75 1.73 14.92 -11.28
N ASP A 76 2.71 15.80 -11.51
CA ASP A 76 2.53 16.98 -12.34
C ASP A 76 2.16 16.61 -13.77
N SER A 77 2.79 15.58 -14.34
CA SER A 77 2.44 15.04 -15.66
C SER A 77 1.00 14.50 -15.70
N MET A 78 0.56 13.81 -14.64
CA MET A 78 -0.82 13.31 -14.54
C MET A 78 -1.83 14.46 -14.43
N VAL A 79 -1.52 15.51 -13.68
CA VAL A 79 -2.35 16.73 -13.57
C VAL A 79 -2.44 17.45 -14.91
N ALA A 80 -1.32 17.61 -15.61
CA ALA A 80 -1.24 18.29 -16.91
C ALA A 80 -2.04 17.61 -18.03
N ARG A 81 -2.43 16.34 -17.88
CA ARG A 81 -3.34 15.65 -18.81
C ARG A 81 -4.70 16.34 -18.91
N GLY A 82 -5.20 16.93 -17.82
CA GLY A 82 -6.47 17.65 -17.78
C GLY A 82 -7.74 16.79 -17.87
N ASP A 83 -7.62 15.47 -18.05
CA ASP A 83 -8.75 14.55 -18.21
C ASP A 83 -9.01 13.67 -16.96
N LEU A 84 -8.08 13.63 -16.00
CA LEU A 84 -8.24 12.88 -14.76
C LEU A 84 -9.15 13.64 -13.77
N LYS A 85 -10.05 12.92 -13.12
CA LYS A 85 -10.92 13.47 -12.06
C LYS A 85 -10.43 13.10 -10.67
N TYR A 86 -9.77 11.95 -10.54
CA TYR A 86 -9.23 11.41 -9.30
C TYR A 86 -7.79 10.97 -9.51
N ILE A 87 -6.99 11.09 -8.46
CA ILE A 87 -5.70 10.40 -8.34
C ILE A 87 -5.72 9.58 -7.06
N ILE A 88 -5.50 8.27 -7.23
CA ILE A 88 -5.22 7.31 -6.16
C ILE A 88 -3.70 7.25 -6.04
N ILE A 89 -3.17 7.59 -4.86
CA ILE A 89 -1.72 7.74 -4.67
C ILE A 89 -1.26 7.15 -3.34
N ALA A 90 -0.07 6.53 -3.35
CA ALA A 90 0.70 6.26 -2.14
C ALA A 90 1.78 7.36 -1.98
N PRO A 91 1.54 8.42 -1.16
CA PRO A 91 2.50 9.49 -0.98
C PRO A 91 3.85 8.98 -0.45
N THR A 92 4.94 9.35 -1.10
CA THR A 92 6.28 8.88 -0.74
C THR A 92 6.88 9.59 0.48
N ASP A 93 6.27 10.68 0.93
CA ASP A 93 6.60 11.42 2.15
C ASP A 93 5.33 12.09 2.68
N LYS A 94 5.02 11.88 3.97
CA LYS A 94 3.75 12.35 4.55
C LYS A 94 3.65 13.88 4.66
N ASP A 95 4.77 14.59 4.70
CA ASP A 95 4.84 16.02 4.87
C ASP A 95 5.14 16.74 3.55
N GLN A 96 6.17 16.30 2.82
CA GLN A 96 6.62 16.96 1.59
C GLN A 96 5.62 16.81 0.43
N MET A 97 4.84 15.71 0.40
CA MET A 97 3.81 15.52 -0.63
C MET A 97 2.51 16.29 -0.38
N VAL A 98 2.36 16.96 0.78
CA VAL A 98 1.16 17.79 1.06
C VAL A 98 1.02 18.93 0.05
N GLY A 99 2.09 19.69 -0.20
CA GLY A 99 2.08 20.80 -1.14
C GLY A 99 1.71 20.40 -2.57
N PRO A 100 2.44 19.46 -3.20
CA PRO A 100 2.14 18.97 -4.55
C PRO A 100 0.71 18.42 -4.70
N LEU A 101 0.22 17.65 -3.72
CA LEU A 101 -1.12 17.08 -3.77
C LEU A 101 -2.22 18.11 -3.51
N LYS A 102 -1.93 19.14 -2.70
CA LYS A 102 -2.83 20.28 -2.56
C LYS A 102 -2.96 21.07 -3.86
N ALA A 103 -1.85 21.28 -4.57
CA ALA A 103 -1.85 21.93 -5.88
C ALA A 103 -2.68 21.13 -6.91
N ALA A 104 -2.55 19.80 -6.93
CA ALA A 104 -3.39 18.94 -7.77
C ALA A 104 -4.89 19.07 -7.41
N THR A 105 -5.20 19.19 -6.11
CA THR A 105 -6.58 19.41 -5.65
C THR A 105 -7.11 20.77 -6.08
N ASP A 106 -6.29 21.82 -6.01
CA ASP A 106 -6.66 23.18 -6.45
C ASP A 106 -6.86 23.25 -7.97
N ALA A 107 -6.22 22.36 -8.73
CA ALA A 107 -6.45 22.14 -10.16
C ALA A 107 -7.72 21.31 -10.47
N GLY A 108 -8.49 20.92 -9.44
CA GLY A 108 -9.77 20.22 -9.59
C GLY A 108 -9.69 18.69 -9.52
N ILE A 109 -8.53 18.12 -9.19
CA ILE A 109 -8.35 16.67 -9.04
C ILE A 109 -8.64 16.26 -7.58
N LYS A 110 -9.46 15.24 -7.39
CA LYS A 110 -9.74 14.68 -6.06
C LYS A 110 -8.72 13.59 -5.70
N ILE A 111 -8.25 13.61 -4.47
CA ILE A 111 -7.17 12.73 -3.99
C ILE A 111 -7.72 11.65 -3.06
N ILE A 112 -7.31 10.40 -3.30
CA ILE A 112 -7.49 9.27 -2.38
C ILE A 112 -6.09 8.71 -2.10
N THR A 113 -5.71 8.63 -0.82
CA THR A 113 -4.42 8.05 -0.45
C THR A 113 -4.58 6.56 -0.11
N VAL A 114 -3.60 5.76 -0.55
CA VAL A 114 -3.54 4.32 -0.28
C VAL A 114 -2.19 3.97 0.35
N ASP A 115 -2.13 2.93 1.18
CA ASP A 115 -0.94 2.44 1.88
C ASP A 115 -0.31 3.47 2.83
N THR A 116 0.09 4.63 2.31
CA THR A 116 0.64 5.76 3.05
C THR A 116 -0.34 6.94 3.08
N PHE A 117 -0.26 7.76 4.13
CA PHE A 117 -1.11 8.93 4.30
C PHE A 117 -0.30 10.23 4.38
N LEU A 118 -0.98 11.37 4.31
CA LEU A 118 -0.42 12.72 4.47
C LEU A 118 -0.64 13.23 5.90
N GLY A 119 0.33 13.97 6.42
CA GLY A 119 0.27 14.58 7.76
C GLY A 119 0.14 13.52 8.85
N ASP A 120 -0.87 13.64 9.68
CA ASP A 120 -1.21 12.70 10.76
C ASP A 120 -2.18 11.57 10.34
N GLY A 121 -2.67 11.62 9.09
CA GLY A 121 -3.63 10.64 8.55
C GLY A 121 -5.07 10.80 9.04
N ASP A 122 -5.37 11.80 9.84
CA ASP A 122 -6.75 12.17 10.23
C ASP A 122 -7.31 13.25 9.30
N TYR A 123 -7.85 12.83 8.18
CA TYR A 123 -8.42 13.76 7.19
C TYR A 123 -9.75 14.39 7.62
N ALA A 124 -10.31 14.01 8.77
CA ALA A 124 -11.50 14.63 9.34
C ALA A 124 -11.14 15.80 10.27
N LYS A 125 -10.17 15.62 11.16
CA LYS A 125 -9.83 16.57 12.23
C LYS A 125 -8.42 17.12 12.13
N GLY A 126 -7.49 16.40 11.49
CA GLY A 126 -6.09 16.77 11.34
C GLY A 126 -5.84 18.00 10.47
N PRO A 127 -4.57 18.37 10.27
CA PRO A 127 -4.19 19.56 9.50
C PRO A 127 -4.42 19.38 7.99
N VAL A 128 -4.38 18.14 7.47
CA VAL A 128 -4.59 17.83 6.06
C VAL A 128 -6.00 17.27 5.88
N LYS A 129 -6.87 17.98 5.15
CA LYS A 129 -8.30 17.62 5.02
C LYS A 129 -8.77 17.38 3.60
N PHE A 130 -7.95 17.70 2.60
CA PHE A 130 -8.36 17.65 1.19
C PHE A 130 -8.48 16.23 0.61
N PRO A 131 -7.73 15.18 1.04
CA PRO A 131 -7.96 13.85 0.51
C PRO A 131 -9.35 13.32 0.93
N ILE A 132 -10.01 12.59 0.04
CA ILE A 132 -11.33 11.99 0.30
C ILE A 132 -11.23 10.95 1.41
N SER A 133 -10.25 10.05 1.31
CA SER A 133 -10.02 8.96 2.26
C SER A 133 -8.56 8.53 2.25
N TYR A 134 -8.13 7.90 3.33
CA TYR A 134 -6.98 7.00 3.40
C TYR A 134 -7.47 5.56 3.46
N ILE A 135 -6.89 4.69 2.64
CA ILE A 135 -7.17 3.25 2.62
C ILE A 135 -5.85 2.49 2.75
N GLY A 136 -5.64 1.84 3.90
CA GLY A 136 -4.37 1.17 4.19
C GLY A 136 -4.49 0.20 5.35
N SER A 137 -3.35 -0.19 5.94
CA SER A 137 -3.29 -1.03 7.12
C SER A 137 -3.24 -0.19 8.40
N ASP A 138 -3.69 -0.75 9.54
CA ASP A 138 -3.28 -0.23 10.85
C ASP A 138 -1.81 -0.60 11.11
N ASN A 139 -0.92 0.26 10.61
CA ASN A 139 0.52 0.00 10.66
C ASN A 139 1.07 -0.01 12.10
N THR A 140 0.44 0.71 13.02
CA THR A 140 0.85 0.69 14.44
C THR A 140 0.50 -0.65 15.08
N GLU A 141 -0.70 -1.17 14.85
CA GLU A 141 -1.04 -2.52 15.31
C GLU A 141 -0.23 -3.60 14.58
N GLY A 142 0.05 -3.43 13.28
CA GLY A 142 0.95 -4.31 12.55
C GLY A 142 2.35 -4.38 13.18
N GLY A 143 2.90 -3.25 13.61
CA GLY A 143 4.15 -3.21 14.38
C GLY A 143 4.08 -3.97 15.71
N ARG A 144 2.97 -3.86 16.45
CA ARG A 144 2.75 -4.63 17.69
C ARG A 144 2.65 -6.13 17.42
N ILE A 145 1.94 -6.53 16.36
CA ILE A 145 1.86 -7.93 15.94
C ILE A 145 3.26 -8.47 15.59
N ALA A 146 4.07 -7.69 14.87
CA ALA A 146 5.46 -8.06 14.55
C ALA A 146 6.30 -8.25 15.80
N ALA A 147 6.17 -7.34 16.78
CA ALA A 147 6.88 -7.43 18.06
C ALA A 147 6.51 -8.71 18.83
N ARG A 148 5.22 -8.99 19.00
CA ARG A 148 4.73 -10.22 19.65
C ARG A 148 5.23 -11.48 18.94
N GLY A 149 5.18 -11.48 17.61
CA GLY A 149 5.63 -12.60 16.80
C GLY A 149 7.13 -12.86 16.94
N LEU A 150 7.95 -11.79 16.85
CA LEU A 150 9.39 -11.91 17.00
C LEU A 150 9.79 -12.31 18.42
N ALA A 151 9.20 -11.70 19.44
CA ALA A 151 9.44 -12.05 20.83
C ALA A 151 9.14 -13.54 21.11
N LYS A 152 8.01 -14.06 20.60
CA LYS A 152 7.68 -15.47 20.68
C LYS A 152 8.72 -16.35 19.98
N ALA A 153 9.16 -15.96 18.79
CA ALA A 153 10.12 -16.77 18.00
C ALA A 153 11.50 -16.86 18.64
N ILE A 154 11.94 -15.84 19.39
CA ILE A 154 13.25 -15.79 20.06
C ILE A 154 13.20 -16.16 21.56
N GLY A 155 12.04 -16.61 22.06
CA GLY A 155 11.88 -17.03 23.47
C GLY A 155 11.88 -15.88 24.48
N GLY A 156 11.47 -14.68 24.08
CA GLY A 156 11.23 -13.51 24.97
C GLY A 156 12.47 -12.81 25.51
N LYS A 157 13.66 -13.05 24.96
CA LYS A 157 14.93 -12.44 25.40
C LYS A 157 15.95 -12.32 24.27
N GLY A 158 16.93 -11.43 24.41
CA GLY A 158 18.01 -11.22 23.45
C GLY A 158 17.95 -9.83 22.80
N THR A 159 18.69 -9.67 21.72
CA THR A 159 18.74 -8.43 20.98
C THR A 159 17.97 -8.59 19.66
N VAL A 160 17.18 -7.59 19.28
CA VAL A 160 16.49 -7.54 17.98
C VAL A 160 16.86 -6.24 17.24
N TYR A 161 16.78 -6.29 15.92
CA TYR A 161 17.14 -5.18 15.05
C TYR A 161 16.00 -4.83 14.10
N ILE A 162 15.71 -3.53 13.94
CA ILE A 162 14.77 -3.02 12.96
C ILE A 162 15.53 -2.58 11.73
N ASN A 163 15.25 -3.21 10.58
CA ASN A 163 15.67 -2.73 9.27
C ASN A 163 14.47 -2.07 8.60
N SER A 164 14.60 -0.79 8.24
CA SER A 164 13.50 0.04 7.74
C SER A 164 13.85 0.72 6.43
N THR A 165 12.91 1.46 5.84
CA THR A 165 13.03 1.99 4.48
C THR A 165 13.53 3.43 4.44
N ASN A 166 12.62 4.38 4.63
CA ASN A 166 12.86 5.81 4.58
C ASN A 166 12.18 6.50 5.78
N PRO A 167 12.76 7.57 6.32
CA PRO A 167 12.04 8.41 7.28
C PRO A 167 10.86 9.12 6.59
N ASN A 168 9.89 9.56 7.38
CA ASN A 168 8.66 10.25 6.95
C ASN A 168 7.73 9.43 6.03
N VAL A 169 7.93 8.12 5.95
CA VAL A 169 6.97 7.20 5.33
C VAL A 169 5.98 6.74 6.40
N SER A 170 4.75 7.23 6.32
CA SER A 170 3.74 7.09 7.38
C SER A 170 3.45 5.64 7.77
N SER A 171 3.48 4.70 6.80
CA SER A 171 3.25 3.28 7.06
C SER A 171 4.37 2.66 7.88
N VAL A 172 5.64 2.87 7.51
CA VAL A 172 6.77 2.27 8.23
C VAL A 172 7.03 2.95 9.58
N GLU A 173 6.81 4.26 9.71
CA GLU A 173 6.86 4.93 11.01
C GLU A 173 5.82 4.35 11.99
N GLY A 174 4.62 4.04 11.50
CA GLY A 174 3.60 3.35 12.30
C GLY A 174 4.07 1.98 12.77
N ARG A 175 4.66 1.19 11.85
CA ARG A 175 5.23 -0.14 12.16
C ARG A 175 6.35 -0.08 13.19
N GLU A 176 7.29 0.85 13.03
CA GLU A 176 8.39 1.08 13.97
C GLU A 176 7.89 1.50 15.35
N LYS A 177 6.93 2.43 15.39
CA LYS A 177 6.31 2.91 16.62
C LYS A 177 5.64 1.76 17.38
N GLY A 178 4.75 1.04 16.71
CA GLY A 178 4.03 -0.09 17.33
C GLY A 178 4.96 -1.18 17.83
N PHE A 179 6.00 -1.52 17.04
CA PHE A 179 7.02 -2.49 17.44
C PHE A 179 7.78 -2.08 18.70
N LYS A 180 8.28 -0.84 18.74
CA LYS A 180 9.03 -0.32 19.89
C LYS A 180 8.18 -0.21 21.14
N GLU A 181 6.93 0.30 21.02
CA GLU A 181 5.99 0.42 22.14
C GLU A 181 5.68 -0.95 22.76
N GLU A 182 5.38 -1.96 21.93
CA GLU A 182 5.05 -3.31 22.40
C GLU A 182 6.26 -3.97 23.05
N MET A 183 7.45 -3.87 22.44
CA MET A 183 8.68 -4.42 23.01
C MET A 183 9.00 -3.80 24.36
N ALA A 184 8.91 -2.48 24.48
CA ALA A 184 9.20 -1.77 25.73
C ALA A 184 8.21 -2.11 26.84
N LYS A 185 6.93 -2.32 26.49
CA LYS A 185 5.86 -2.60 27.45
C LYS A 185 5.87 -4.06 27.94
N ASP A 186 5.91 -5.00 27.01
CA ASP A 186 5.59 -6.40 27.31
C ASP A 186 6.81 -7.35 27.24
N TYR A 187 7.95 -6.89 26.70
CA TYR A 187 9.17 -7.69 26.52
C TYR A 187 10.44 -6.98 27.00
N PRO A 188 10.55 -6.57 28.28
CA PRO A 188 11.66 -5.74 28.79
C PRO A 188 13.03 -6.45 28.72
N ASN A 189 13.07 -7.77 28.52
CA ASN A 189 14.31 -8.54 28.37
C ASN A 189 14.79 -8.58 26.90
N ILE A 190 14.12 -7.88 25.98
CA ILE A 190 14.53 -7.75 24.60
C ILE A 190 15.07 -6.35 24.35
N LYS A 191 16.33 -6.26 23.94
CA LYS A 191 16.95 -5.01 23.52
C LYS A 191 16.63 -4.73 22.07
N VAL A 192 16.10 -3.57 21.74
CA VAL A 192 15.78 -3.15 20.37
C VAL A 192 16.86 -2.23 19.81
N LEU A 193 17.42 -2.58 18.66
CA LEU A 193 18.36 -1.77 17.89
C LEU A 193 17.68 -1.19 16.64
N GLY A 194 18.21 -0.09 16.14
CA GLY A 194 17.70 0.58 14.93
C GLY A 194 16.54 1.54 15.21
N PRO A 195 15.83 2.00 14.18
CA PRO A 195 15.92 1.54 12.79
C PRO A 195 17.17 2.07 12.06
N ASP A 196 17.68 1.27 11.12
CA ASP A 196 18.53 1.76 10.04
C ASP A 196 17.72 1.82 8.74
N TYR A 197 17.92 2.88 7.95
CA TYR A 197 17.14 3.13 6.74
C TYR A 197 17.88 2.69 5.48
N ASN A 198 17.30 1.71 4.77
CA ASN A 198 17.89 1.10 3.58
C ASN A 198 17.52 1.82 2.26
N LEU A 199 16.59 2.78 2.28
CA LEU A 199 16.12 3.55 1.13
C LEU A 199 15.47 2.68 0.04
N ASP A 200 14.74 1.62 0.45
CA ASP A 200 14.13 0.60 -0.41
C ASP A 200 15.14 -0.17 -1.32
N ASP A 201 16.40 -0.24 -0.89
CA ASP A 201 17.43 -1.05 -1.52
C ASP A 201 17.66 -2.36 -0.72
N PRO A 202 17.29 -3.53 -1.27
CA PRO A 202 17.46 -4.81 -0.58
C PRO A 202 18.92 -5.18 -0.35
N ASN A 203 19.87 -4.72 -1.19
CA ASN A 203 21.30 -4.95 -0.98
C ASN A 203 21.81 -4.13 0.21
N LYS A 204 21.38 -2.86 0.32
CA LYS A 204 21.71 -2.02 1.48
C LYS A 204 21.08 -2.60 2.75
N ALA A 205 19.84 -3.09 2.70
CA ALA A 205 19.20 -3.78 3.81
C ALA A 205 20.00 -5.02 4.25
N ALA A 206 20.51 -5.81 3.30
CA ALA A 206 21.36 -6.97 3.59
C ALA A 206 22.69 -6.55 4.22
N GLN A 207 23.35 -5.52 3.71
CA GLN A 207 24.61 -4.98 4.29
C GLN A 207 24.40 -4.47 5.71
N GLN A 208 23.35 -3.70 5.96
CA GLN A 208 23.01 -3.19 7.29
C GLN A 208 22.73 -4.33 8.27
N THR A 209 21.96 -5.34 7.86
CA THR A 209 21.67 -6.52 8.69
C THR A 209 22.95 -7.34 8.96
N ALA A 210 23.79 -7.56 7.97
CA ALA A 210 25.07 -8.25 8.16
C ALA A 210 25.99 -7.49 9.14
N ALA A 211 26.03 -6.17 9.05
CA ALA A 211 26.78 -5.33 9.99
C ALA A 211 26.18 -5.38 11.42
N ALA A 212 24.86 -5.45 11.55
CA ALA A 212 24.20 -5.61 12.84
C ALA A 212 24.52 -6.97 13.47
N LEU A 213 24.51 -8.06 12.68
CA LEU A 213 24.89 -9.40 13.10
C LEU A 213 26.36 -9.46 13.58
N ALA A 214 27.28 -8.84 12.82
CA ALA A 214 28.70 -8.83 13.18
C ALA A 214 29.01 -8.06 14.48
N ARG A 215 28.27 -6.96 14.73
CA ARG A 215 28.47 -6.11 15.92
C ARG A 215 27.75 -6.62 17.16
N ASN A 216 26.75 -7.47 17.01
CA ASN A 216 25.92 -7.97 18.10
C ASN A 216 25.80 -9.50 18.03
N PRO A 217 26.75 -10.23 18.63
CA PRO A 217 26.74 -11.71 18.61
C PRO A 217 25.50 -12.34 19.27
N ASP A 218 24.77 -11.58 20.09
CA ASP A 218 23.54 -11.93 20.75
C ASP A 218 22.28 -11.54 19.96
N LEU A 219 22.44 -11.06 18.69
CA LEU A 219 21.31 -10.70 17.85
C LEU A 219 20.47 -11.94 17.53
N ALA A 220 19.26 -11.98 18.10
CA ALA A 220 18.34 -13.11 17.99
C ALA A 220 17.27 -12.92 16.92
N GLY A 221 17.01 -11.68 16.52
CA GLY A 221 15.96 -11.44 15.53
C GLY A 221 16.05 -10.11 14.79
N VAL A 222 15.37 -10.06 13.64
CA VAL A 222 15.28 -8.87 12.79
C VAL A 222 13.83 -8.64 12.40
N PHE A 223 13.38 -7.40 12.50
CA PHE A 223 12.13 -6.94 11.95
C PHE A 223 12.38 -6.18 10.64
N GLY A 224 11.99 -6.77 9.50
CA GLY A 224 11.98 -6.12 8.21
C GLY A 224 10.65 -5.41 7.98
N THR A 225 10.67 -4.08 7.95
CA THR A 225 9.44 -3.27 8.00
C THR A 225 8.65 -3.25 6.69
N ASN A 226 9.24 -3.68 5.56
CA ASN A 226 8.59 -3.80 4.25
C ASN A 226 9.24 -4.90 3.40
N VAL A 227 8.80 -5.02 2.13
CA VAL A 227 9.31 -6.00 1.15
C VAL A 227 10.85 -6.01 1.10
N PHE A 228 11.48 -4.87 0.85
CA PHE A 228 12.94 -4.78 0.62
C PHE A 228 13.74 -4.98 1.91
N SER A 229 13.25 -4.45 3.02
CA SER A 229 13.85 -4.63 4.34
C SER A 229 13.84 -6.11 4.75
N ALA A 230 12.71 -6.80 4.58
CA ALA A 230 12.59 -8.22 4.90
C ALA A 230 13.43 -9.11 3.97
N GLN A 231 13.47 -8.78 2.67
CA GLN A 231 14.31 -9.47 1.69
C GLN A 231 15.79 -9.38 2.05
N GLY A 232 16.27 -8.17 2.34
CA GLY A 232 17.66 -7.95 2.71
C GLY A 232 18.04 -8.61 4.03
N ALA A 233 17.16 -8.48 5.05
CA ALA A 233 17.35 -9.14 6.34
C ALA A 233 17.46 -10.67 6.21
N GLY A 234 16.51 -11.28 5.49
CA GLY A 234 16.51 -12.72 5.27
C GLY A 234 17.73 -13.19 4.49
N THR A 235 18.16 -12.45 3.45
CA THR A 235 19.37 -12.75 2.68
C THR A 235 20.62 -12.70 3.56
N ALA A 236 20.75 -11.70 4.42
CA ALA A 236 21.89 -11.58 5.33
C ALA A 236 21.96 -12.74 6.32
N VAL A 237 20.83 -13.16 6.89
CA VAL A 237 20.76 -14.29 7.82
C VAL A 237 21.14 -15.61 7.12
N VAL A 238 20.67 -15.83 5.88
CA VAL A 238 21.04 -17.00 5.06
C VAL A 238 22.54 -17.00 4.79
N ASN A 239 23.09 -15.87 4.32
CA ASN A 239 24.51 -15.76 3.98
C ASN A 239 25.44 -15.93 5.18
N ALA A 240 24.99 -15.55 6.38
CA ALA A 240 25.71 -15.78 7.63
C ALA A 240 25.59 -17.22 8.16
N GLY A 241 24.79 -18.09 7.54
CA GLY A 241 24.55 -19.44 8.02
C GLY A 241 23.75 -19.52 9.33
N LEU A 242 22.99 -18.45 9.65
CA LEU A 242 22.27 -18.30 10.92
C LEU A 242 20.77 -18.68 10.84
N GLY A 243 20.36 -19.36 9.76
CA GLY A 243 19.00 -19.89 9.64
C GLY A 243 18.62 -20.78 10.83
N GLY A 244 17.45 -20.53 11.43
CA GLY A 244 17.01 -21.20 12.65
C GLY A 244 17.55 -20.61 13.97
N HIS A 245 18.63 -19.81 13.92
CA HIS A 245 19.21 -19.13 15.09
C HIS A 245 18.77 -17.66 15.19
N VAL A 246 18.78 -16.95 14.07
CA VAL A 246 18.27 -15.59 13.97
C VAL A 246 16.94 -15.61 13.24
N GLN A 247 15.90 -15.09 13.86
CA GLN A 247 14.55 -15.11 13.34
C GLN A 247 14.22 -13.79 12.64
N VAL A 248 13.59 -13.85 11.47
CA VAL A 248 13.10 -12.66 10.77
C VAL A 248 11.58 -12.63 10.85
N VAL A 249 11.02 -11.49 11.25
CA VAL A 249 9.62 -11.16 11.00
C VAL A 249 9.56 -10.24 9.81
N ALA A 250 8.80 -10.64 8.79
CA ALA A 250 8.68 -9.95 7.54
C ALA A 250 7.33 -9.23 7.42
N TYR A 251 7.34 -8.00 6.95
CA TYR A 251 6.18 -7.38 6.34
C TYR A 251 6.14 -7.78 4.87
N ASP A 252 4.91 -7.98 4.37
CA ASP A 252 4.57 -8.32 3.01
C ASP A 252 4.88 -9.78 2.62
N ALA A 253 3.83 -10.46 2.18
CA ALA A 253 3.85 -11.88 1.86
C ALA A 253 4.37 -12.15 0.44
N THR A 254 5.62 -11.79 0.18
CA THR A 254 6.28 -12.09 -1.08
C THR A 254 6.61 -13.59 -1.19
N LYS A 255 6.76 -14.10 -2.42
CA LYS A 255 7.23 -15.46 -2.67
C LYS A 255 8.55 -15.75 -1.94
N LEU A 256 9.49 -14.81 -1.98
CA LEU A 256 10.77 -14.94 -1.27
C LEU A 256 10.61 -15.03 0.25
N ALA A 257 9.69 -14.26 0.86
CA ALA A 257 9.43 -14.34 2.29
C ALA A 257 8.92 -15.73 2.69
N ILE A 258 8.09 -16.37 1.85
CA ILE A 258 7.61 -17.74 2.06
C ILE A 258 8.74 -18.77 1.87
N GLU A 259 9.57 -18.62 0.86
CA GLU A 259 10.76 -19.48 0.65
C GLU A 259 11.75 -19.39 1.84
N LEU A 260 11.92 -18.21 2.41
CA LEU A 260 12.74 -17.99 3.61
C LEU A 260 12.08 -18.60 4.87
N MET A 261 10.75 -18.64 4.93
CA MET A 261 10.02 -19.32 5.99
C MET A 261 10.24 -20.85 5.92
N ASP A 262 10.23 -21.44 4.74
CA ASP A 262 10.52 -22.87 4.55
C ASP A 262 11.97 -23.20 5.00
N LYS A 263 12.90 -22.28 4.77
CA LYS A 263 14.30 -22.40 5.23
C LYS A 263 14.49 -22.14 6.73
N GLY A 264 13.44 -21.77 7.47
CA GLY A 264 13.51 -21.50 8.92
C GLY A 264 14.12 -20.15 9.27
N VAL A 265 14.25 -19.24 8.33
CA VAL A 265 14.76 -17.87 8.52
C VAL A 265 13.63 -16.92 8.89
N VAL A 266 12.52 -16.95 8.15
CA VAL A 266 11.34 -16.15 8.47
C VAL A 266 10.40 -16.96 9.35
N SER A 267 10.09 -16.42 10.52
CA SER A 267 9.18 -17.07 11.49
C SER A 267 7.73 -16.60 11.35
N LEU A 268 7.54 -15.39 10.87
CA LEU A 268 6.22 -14.76 10.70
C LEU A 268 6.23 -13.79 9.53
N VAL A 269 5.14 -13.78 8.77
CA VAL A 269 4.86 -12.80 7.73
C VAL A 269 3.55 -12.09 8.04
N LEU A 270 3.58 -10.76 8.04
CA LEU A 270 2.38 -9.93 8.06
C LEU A 270 2.00 -9.61 6.61
N ALA A 271 1.02 -10.30 6.07
CA ALA A 271 0.48 -10.03 4.75
C ALA A 271 -0.54 -8.90 4.83
N GLN A 272 -0.27 -7.78 4.17
CA GLN A 272 -1.26 -6.74 3.94
C GLN A 272 -2.27 -7.19 2.87
N LYS A 273 -3.27 -6.35 2.59
CA LYS A 273 -4.29 -6.62 1.57
C LYS A 273 -4.28 -5.56 0.46
N PRO A 274 -3.18 -5.48 -0.32
CA PRO A 274 -3.03 -4.43 -1.34
C PRO A 274 -4.10 -4.48 -2.42
N PHE A 275 -4.54 -5.67 -2.84
CA PHE A 275 -5.66 -5.80 -3.77
C PHE A 275 -6.92 -5.08 -3.25
N ASP A 276 -7.28 -5.31 -1.99
CA ASP A 276 -8.45 -4.69 -1.39
C ASP A 276 -8.28 -3.16 -1.30
N MET A 277 -7.08 -2.66 -0.98
CA MET A 277 -6.77 -1.22 -0.95
C MET A 277 -7.03 -0.57 -2.31
N GLY A 278 -6.50 -1.16 -3.38
CA GLY A 278 -6.68 -0.65 -4.74
C GLY A 278 -8.12 -0.73 -5.20
N TYR A 279 -8.81 -1.84 -4.95
CA TYR A 279 -10.21 -2.05 -5.33
C TYR A 279 -11.12 -1.03 -4.63
N LEU A 280 -10.99 -0.88 -3.32
CA LEU A 280 -11.78 0.06 -2.52
C LEU A 280 -11.52 1.51 -2.92
N ALA A 281 -10.29 1.89 -3.29
CA ALA A 281 -9.98 3.25 -3.71
C ALA A 281 -10.75 3.64 -4.99
N VAL A 282 -10.84 2.75 -5.97
CA VAL A 282 -11.66 2.99 -7.17
C VAL A 282 -13.14 3.03 -6.84
N MET A 283 -13.63 2.14 -5.96
CA MET A 283 -15.02 2.19 -5.48
C MET A 283 -15.34 3.54 -4.81
N PHE A 284 -14.42 4.09 -4.03
CA PHE A 284 -14.60 5.37 -3.36
C PHE A 284 -14.62 6.53 -4.38
N ALA A 285 -13.74 6.52 -5.37
CA ALA A 285 -13.77 7.49 -6.46
C ALA A 285 -15.10 7.44 -7.21
N GLN A 286 -15.60 6.24 -7.52
CA GLN A 286 -16.88 6.06 -8.20
C GLN A 286 -18.06 6.52 -7.35
N ALA A 287 -18.09 6.19 -6.06
CA ALA A 287 -19.14 6.60 -5.14
C ALA A 287 -19.16 8.13 -4.96
N ASP A 288 -17.99 8.76 -4.77
CA ASP A 288 -17.89 10.22 -4.67
C ASP A 288 -18.32 10.91 -5.98
N SER A 289 -17.97 10.34 -7.13
CA SER A 289 -18.42 10.88 -8.43
C SER A 289 -19.94 10.81 -8.64
N ALA A 290 -20.58 9.83 -8.01
CA ALA A 290 -22.03 9.66 -7.98
C ALA A 290 -22.72 10.52 -6.91
N GLY A 291 -21.99 11.35 -6.15
CA GLY A 291 -22.52 12.25 -5.14
C GLY A 291 -22.70 11.65 -3.75
N VAL A 292 -22.08 10.50 -3.45
CA VAL A 292 -22.07 9.93 -2.08
C VAL A 292 -21.20 10.80 -1.18
N THR A 293 -21.77 11.33 -0.10
CA THR A 293 -21.07 12.26 0.82
C THR A 293 -20.60 11.64 2.13
N SER A 294 -21.03 10.41 2.43
CA SER A 294 -20.77 9.71 3.71
C SER A 294 -19.64 8.67 3.60
N LEU A 295 -18.63 8.92 2.77
CA LEU A 295 -17.47 8.04 2.66
C LEU A 295 -16.62 8.11 3.93
N PRO A 296 -16.17 6.95 4.46
CA PRO A 296 -15.22 6.92 5.56
C PRO A 296 -13.93 7.67 5.19
N ARG A 297 -13.45 8.52 6.11
CA ARG A 297 -12.19 9.27 5.90
C ARG A 297 -10.94 8.41 6.09
N ARG A 298 -11.10 7.22 6.70
CA ARG A 298 -10.06 6.23 6.93
C ARG A 298 -10.67 4.82 6.86
N VAL A 299 -10.01 3.92 6.14
CA VAL A 299 -10.36 2.50 6.06
C VAL A 299 -9.11 1.67 6.33
N GLU A 300 -9.23 0.72 7.25
CA GLU A 300 -8.17 -0.21 7.60
C GLU A 300 -8.52 -1.61 7.09
N THR A 301 -7.67 -2.15 6.21
CA THR A 301 -7.92 -3.42 5.51
C THR A 301 -7.51 -4.65 6.34
N GLY A 302 -6.82 -4.45 7.48
CA GLY A 302 -6.32 -5.53 8.34
C GLY A 302 -5.19 -6.35 7.72
N PHE A 303 -4.85 -7.47 8.37
CA PHE A 303 -3.75 -8.34 7.99
C PHE A 303 -4.19 -9.79 7.87
N ALA A 304 -3.45 -10.59 7.08
CA ALA A 304 -3.37 -12.03 7.24
C ALA A 304 -1.99 -12.36 7.86
N ILE A 305 -2.01 -13.11 8.94
CA ILE A 305 -0.80 -13.51 9.66
C ILE A 305 -0.40 -14.90 9.20
N ILE A 306 0.79 -15.02 8.62
CA ILE A 306 1.28 -16.24 7.99
C ILE A 306 2.48 -16.78 8.76
N ASP A 307 2.41 -18.05 9.15
CA ASP A 307 3.52 -18.80 9.73
C ASP A 307 3.56 -20.22 9.16
N LYS A 308 4.52 -21.05 9.62
CA LYS A 308 4.66 -22.44 9.14
C LYS A 308 3.43 -23.31 9.38
N SER A 309 2.58 -22.99 10.36
CA SER A 309 1.41 -23.79 10.69
C SER A 309 0.25 -23.59 9.73
N ASN A 310 0.17 -22.40 9.06
CA ASN A 310 -0.98 -22.01 8.26
C ASN A 310 -0.66 -21.61 6.81
N VAL A 311 0.60 -21.52 6.43
CA VAL A 311 1.02 -21.05 5.08
C VAL A 311 0.44 -21.90 3.94
N LYS A 312 0.09 -23.17 4.20
CA LYS A 312 -0.54 -24.08 3.22
C LYS A 312 -2.06 -24.07 3.24
N ASP A 313 -2.68 -23.38 4.20
CA ASP A 313 -4.13 -23.21 4.23
C ASP A 313 -4.56 -22.30 3.05
N PRO A 314 -5.44 -22.78 2.14
CA PRO A 314 -5.90 -21.96 1.01
C PRO A 314 -6.55 -20.63 1.42
N ALA A 315 -7.19 -20.58 2.59
CA ALA A 315 -7.79 -19.35 3.12
C ALA A 315 -6.74 -18.29 3.49
N ILE A 316 -5.52 -18.72 3.79
CA ILE A 316 -4.37 -17.87 4.12
C ILE A 316 -3.45 -17.67 2.92
N ALA A 317 -3.16 -18.75 2.17
CA ALA A 317 -2.27 -18.72 1.01
C ALA A 317 -2.70 -17.73 -0.08
N ARG A 318 -3.99 -17.42 -0.18
CA ARG A 318 -4.53 -16.40 -1.10
C ARG A 318 -3.98 -14.98 -0.85
N PHE A 319 -3.42 -14.72 0.32
CA PHE A 319 -2.80 -13.43 0.67
C PHE A 319 -1.31 -13.37 0.33
N ILE A 320 -0.72 -14.46 -0.15
CA ILE A 320 0.64 -14.45 -0.71
C ILE A 320 0.59 -13.70 -2.05
N TYR A 321 1.47 -12.71 -2.20
CA TYR A 321 1.46 -11.82 -3.37
C TYR A 321 1.82 -12.59 -4.64
N GLN A 322 0.83 -12.74 -5.51
CA GLN A 322 1.00 -13.36 -6.82
C GLN A 322 0.95 -12.27 -7.89
N VAL A 323 2.09 -12.04 -8.53
CA VAL A 323 2.20 -11.10 -9.64
C VAL A 323 2.23 -11.92 -10.93
N PRO A 324 1.27 -11.71 -11.85
CA PRO A 324 1.24 -12.43 -13.11
C PRO A 324 2.55 -12.24 -13.89
N GLY A 325 3.11 -13.35 -14.38
CA GLY A 325 4.32 -13.32 -15.22
C GLY A 325 5.66 -13.22 -14.45
N LYS A 326 5.65 -13.39 -13.14
CA LYS A 326 6.88 -13.47 -12.32
C LYS A 326 6.94 -14.72 -11.47
#